data_384a0eed888f877d09c825c28b91c942
#
_entry.id   384a0eed888f877d09c825c28b91c942
#
_cell.length_a   1.000
_cell.length_b   1.000
_cell.length_c   1.000
_cell.angle_alpha   90.00
_cell.angle_beta   90.00
_cell.angle_gamma   90.00
#
_symmetry.space_group_name_H-M   'P 1'
#
loop_
_entity.id
_entity.type
_entity.pdbx_description
1 polymer ?
#
loop_
_entity_poly.entity_id
_entity_poly.type
_entity_poly.pdbx_seq_one_letter_code
_entity_poly.pdbx_strand_id
1 'polypeptide(L)' 'MNTYEVVNLRGEMKTLHGTSGLDALLRAGLNPKEWATIRATLGV' A
#
# COMPACT_ATOMS: atom_id res chain seq x y z
N MET A 1 8.88 9.78 3.43
CA MET A 1 7.81 8.79 3.23
C MET A 1 8.07 7.95 2.01
N ASN A 2 7.67 6.71 2.07
CA ASN A 2 7.80 5.78 0.95
C ASN A 2 6.49 5.71 0.18
N THR A 3 6.59 5.31 -1.09
CA THR A 3 5.43 5.10 -1.94
C THR A 3 5.23 3.61 -2.15
N TYR A 4 4.00 3.15 -2.00
CA TYR A 4 3.66 1.73 -2.14
C TYR A 4 2.54 1.55 -3.15
N GLU A 5 2.70 0.56 -4.02
CA GLU A 5 1.63 0.13 -4.91
C GLU A 5 1.02 -1.13 -4.34
N VAL A 6 -0.29 -1.12 -4.17
CA VAL A 6 -1.03 -2.22 -3.56
C VAL A 6 -2.12 -2.71 -4.50
N VAL A 7 -2.47 -3.98 -4.38
CA VAL A 7 -3.50 -4.61 -5.19
C VAL A 7 -4.39 -5.47 -4.29
N ASN A 8 -5.67 -5.54 -4.59
CA ASN A 8 -6.59 -6.40 -3.88
C ASN A 8 -6.95 -7.63 -4.74
N LEU A 9 -7.79 -8.51 -4.18
CA LEU A 9 -8.20 -9.74 -4.87
C LEU A 9 -9.08 -9.50 -6.08
N ARG A 10 -9.63 -8.29 -6.22
CA ARG A 10 -10.44 -7.90 -7.38
C ARG A 10 -9.61 -7.36 -8.53
N GLY A 11 -8.28 -7.23 -8.32
CA GLY A 11 -7.39 -6.64 -9.30
C GLY A 11 -7.34 -5.12 -9.27
N GLU A 12 -7.95 -4.49 -8.28
CA GLU A 12 -7.86 -3.04 -8.12
C GLU A 12 -6.49 -2.67 -7.57
N MET A 13 -5.92 -1.61 -8.12
CA MET A 13 -4.59 -1.12 -7.70
C MET A 13 -4.69 0.30 -7.17
N LYS A 14 -3.89 0.59 -6.16
CA LYS A 14 -3.79 1.92 -5.58
C LYS A 14 -2.34 2.25 -5.28
N THR A 15 -2.03 3.55 -5.31
CA THR A 15 -0.73 4.07 -4.89
C THR A 15 -0.92 4.78 -3.55
N LEU A 16 -0.18 4.35 -2.56
CA LEU A 16 -0.30 4.84 -1.19
C LEU A 16 1.06 5.33 -0.67
N HIS A 17 1.02 6.12 0.38
CA HIS A 17 2.22 6.67 1.01
C HIS A 17 2.21 6.35 2.50
N GLY A 18 3.37 6.02 3.04
CA GLY A 18 3.53 5.74 4.46
C GLY A 18 4.97 5.37 4.81
N THR A 19 5.19 5.01 6.07
CA THR A 19 6.52 4.60 6.55
C THR A 19 6.79 3.12 6.26
N SER A 20 5.72 2.36 6.02
CA SER A 20 5.79 0.94 5.63
C SER A 20 4.54 0.61 4.81
N GLY A 21 4.53 -0.54 4.15
CA GLY A 21 3.36 -1.00 3.41
C GLY A 21 2.12 -1.12 4.30
N LEU A 22 2.30 -1.70 5.49
CA LEU A 22 1.21 -1.81 6.46
C LEU A 22 0.73 -0.43 6.91
N ASP A 23 1.65 0.48 7.23
CA ASP A 23 1.31 1.84 7.63
C ASP A 23 0.51 2.55 6.54
N ALA A 24 0.95 2.42 5.28
CA ALA A 24 0.26 3.04 4.15
C ALA A 24 -1.18 2.52 4.01
N LEU A 25 -1.39 1.21 4.17
CA LEU A 25 -2.72 0.60 4.11
C LEU A 25 -3.62 1.11 5.23
N LEU A 26 -3.10 1.16 6.46
CA LEU A 26 -3.88 1.62 7.61
C LEU A 26 -4.25 3.09 7.50
N ARG A 27 -3.33 3.93 7.02
CA ARG A 27 -3.60 5.36 6.81
C ARG A 27 -4.67 5.59 5.75
N ALA A 28 -4.70 4.74 4.74
CA ALA A 28 -5.70 4.82 3.67
C ALA A 28 -7.05 4.21 4.06
N GLY A 29 -7.14 3.59 5.24
CA GLY A 29 -8.37 2.93 5.68
C GLY A 29 -8.63 1.61 4.97
N LEU A 30 -7.58 0.96 4.44
CA LEU A 30 -7.70 -0.30 3.73
C LEU A 30 -7.36 -1.47 4.65
N ASN A 31 -8.03 -2.61 4.42
CA ASN A 31 -7.80 -3.81 5.21
C ASN A 31 -6.53 -4.52 4.71
N PRO A 32 -5.48 -4.65 5.55
CA PRO A 32 -4.24 -5.29 5.13
C PRO A 32 -4.39 -6.78 4.78
N LYS A 33 -5.50 -7.41 5.16
CA LYS A 33 -5.79 -8.79 4.77
C LYS A 33 -6.34 -8.89 3.35
N GLU A 34 -6.87 -7.80 2.81
CA GLU A 34 -7.45 -7.76 1.46
C GLU A 34 -6.50 -7.16 0.43
N TRP A 35 -5.53 -6.39 0.87
CA TRP A 35 -4.61 -5.67 0.01
C TRP A 35 -3.18 -6.15 0.24
N ALA A 36 -2.45 -6.35 -0.85
CA ALA A 36 -1.05 -6.75 -0.82
C ALA A 36 -0.18 -5.69 -1.47
N THR A 37 0.96 -5.42 -0.87
CA THR A 37 1.95 -4.51 -1.46
C THR A 37 2.72 -5.27 -2.53
N ILE A 38 2.68 -4.77 -3.77
CA ILE A 38 3.35 -5.41 -4.90
C ILE A 38 4.61 -4.66 -5.32
N ARG A 39 4.75 -3.41 -4.92
CA ARG A 39 5.91 -2.59 -5.25
C ARG A 39 6.11 -1.52 -4.20
N ALA A 40 7.35 -1.25 -3.86
CA ALA A 40 7.71 -0.17 -2.95
C ALA A 40 8.78 0.71 -3.61
N THR A 41 8.56 2.02 -3.57
CA THR A 41 9.55 3.00 -3.98
C THR A 41 9.94 3.77 -2.74
N LEU A 42 11.18 3.58 -2.29
CA LEU A 42 11.66 4.21 -1.07
C LEU A 42 11.99 5.67 -1.35
N GLY A 43 11.41 6.54 -0.53
CA GLY A 43 11.71 7.96 -0.57
C GLY A 43 13.11 8.25 -0.03
N VAL A 44 13.63 9.37 -0.43
CA VAL A 44 14.95 9.85 0.00
C VAL A 44 14.78 10.98 1.00
#